data_fc9dbd94956b2069cd1f2e8eb0ab7ad1
#
_entry.id   fc9dbd94956b2069cd1f2e8eb0ab7ad1
#
_cell.length_a   1.000
_cell.length_b   1.000
_cell.length_c   1.000
_cell.angle_alpha   90.00
_cell.angle_beta   90.00
_cell.angle_gamma   90.00
#
_symmetry.space_group_name_H-M   'P 1'
#
loop_
_entity.id
_entity.type
_entity.pdbx_description
1 polymer ?
#
loop_
_entity_poly.entity_id
_entity_poly.type
_entity_poly.pdbx_seq_one_letter_code
_entity_poly.pdbx_strand_id
1 'polypeptide(L)'
;MEDYKSEILNKICYTALVYDRINKKLNTQLEKDEIEKMIYEIIEGTDTKKFQKTGKNIYITNNYRNVRLTINSYTNRIITADRLNKKTRK
;
A
#
# COMPACT_ATOMS: atom_id res chain seq x y z
N MET A 1 5.42 -15.58 15.71
CA MET A 1 4.51 -14.55 15.29
C MET A 1 4.98 -13.87 13.99
N GLU A 2 4.07 -13.72 13.08
CA GLU A 2 4.40 -13.08 11.83
C GLU A 2 4.55 -11.58 12.03
N ASP A 3 5.55 -11.01 11.40
CA ASP A 3 5.71 -9.57 11.40
C ASP A 3 5.81 -9.10 9.97
N TYR A 4 4.67 -9.10 9.32
CA TYR A 4 4.61 -8.68 7.92
C TYR A 4 5.08 -7.24 7.76
N LYS A 5 4.76 -6.39 8.75
CA LYS A 5 5.09 -4.98 8.63
C LYS A 5 6.59 -4.77 8.50
N SER A 6 7.35 -5.38 9.40
CA SER A 6 8.79 -5.20 9.41
C SER A 6 9.41 -5.72 8.12
N GLU A 7 8.98 -6.90 7.71
CA GLU A 7 9.52 -7.50 6.49
C GLU A 7 9.19 -6.65 5.26
N ILE A 8 7.96 -6.18 5.18
CA ILE A 8 7.54 -5.37 4.04
C ILE A 8 8.34 -4.06 4.00
N LEU A 9 8.48 -3.40 5.15
CA LEU A 9 9.20 -2.13 5.18
C LEU A 9 10.66 -2.29 4.75
N ASN A 10 11.24 -3.45 5.06
CA ASN A 10 12.63 -3.69 4.69
C ASN A 10 12.80 -4.09 3.23
N LYS A 11 11.80 -4.73 2.64
CA LYS A 11 11.96 -5.36 1.34
C LYS A 11 11.04 -4.82 0.25
N ILE A 12 10.17 -3.88 0.58
CA ILE A 12 9.21 -3.38 -0.40
C ILE A 12 9.92 -2.84 -1.62
N CYS A 13 9.41 -3.17 -2.78
CA CYS A 13 9.99 -2.71 -4.03
C CYS A 13 8.90 -2.25 -4.98
N TYR A 14 9.33 -1.50 -5.98
CA TYR A 14 8.44 -0.82 -6.90
C TYR A 14 8.83 -1.12 -8.31
N THR A 15 7.85 -1.29 -9.19
CA THR A 15 8.12 -1.41 -10.61
C THR A 15 7.95 -0.05 -11.27
N ALA A 16 8.49 0.08 -12.48
CA ALA A 16 8.43 1.36 -13.18
C ALA A 16 7.00 1.84 -13.38
N LEU A 17 6.09 0.90 -13.62
CA LEU A 17 4.71 1.25 -13.94
C LEU A 17 3.84 1.51 -12.71
N VAL A 18 4.26 1.07 -11.54
CA VAL A 18 3.39 1.19 -10.38
C VAL A 18 3.23 2.64 -9.92
N TYR A 19 4.22 3.47 -10.14
CA TYR A 19 4.12 4.88 -9.75
C TYR A 19 2.96 5.56 -10.47
N ASP A 20 2.86 5.34 -11.77
CA ASP A 20 1.76 5.91 -12.53
C ASP A 20 0.42 5.33 -12.09
N ARG A 21 0.41 4.03 -11.81
CA ARG A 21 -0.82 3.38 -11.37
C ARG A 21 -1.32 3.97 -10.06
N ILE A 22 -0.39 4.18 -9.11
CA ILE A 22 -0.76 4.72 -7.81
C ILE A 22 -1.29 6.14 -7.96
N ASN A 23 -0.60 6.96 -8.74
CA ASN A 23 -1.05 8.32 -8.97
C ASN A 23 -2.43 8.34 -9.59
N LYS A 24 -2.67 7.46 -10.56
CA LYS A 24 -3.96 7.40 -11.22
C LYS A 24 -5.06 6.97 -10.25
N LYS A 25 -4.79 5.93 -9.48
CA LYS A 25 -5.79 5.40 -8.55
C LYS A 25 -6.11 6.37 -7.43
N LEU A 26 -5.12 7.09 -6.96
CA LEU A 26 -5.31 8.04 -5.86
C LEU A 26 -5.61 9.45 -6.34
N ASN A 27 -5.57 9.65 -7.65
CA ASN A 27 -5.83 10.95 -8.25
C ASN A 27 -4.83 12.00 -7.75
N THR A 28 -3.55 11.63 -7.81
CA THR A 28 -2.46 12.49 -7.37
C THR A 28 -1.42 12.60 -8.48
N GLN A 29 -0.43 13.48 -8.27
CA GLN A 29 0.65 13.67 -9.21
C GLN A 29 1.96 13.77 -8.44
N LEU A 30 2.27 12.73 -7.70
CA LEU A 30 3.44 12.71 -6.85
C LEU A 30 4.66 12.19 -7.62
N GLU A 31 5.83 12.66 -7.20
CA GLU A 31 7.08 12.13 -7.71
C GLU A 31 7.34 10.75 -7.12
N LYS A 32 8.28 10.03 -7.72
CA LYS A 32 8.57 8.66 -7.28
C LYS A 32 8.97 8.60 -5.80
N ASP A 33 9.86 9.49 -5.39
CA ASP A 33 10.29 9.48 -3.99
C ASP A 33 9.16 9.88 -3.05
N GLU A 34 8.27 10.73 -3.50
CA GLU A 34 7.11 11.10 -2.69
C GLU A 34 6.17 9.92 -2.53
N ILE A 35 5.98 9.15 -3.60
CA ILE A 35 5.14 7.96 -3.52
C ILE A 35 5.75 6.95 -2.57
N GLU A 36 7.05 6.70 -2.67
CA GLU A 36 7.72 5.74 -1.80
C GLU A 36 7.61 6.16 -0.34
N LYS A 37 7.78 7.45 -0.08
CA LYS A 37 7.67 7.95 1.27
C LYS A 37 6.24 7.80 1.79
N MET A 38 5.27 8.12 0.96
CA MET A 38 3.86 8.00 1.34
C MET A 38 3.52 6.54 1.65
N ILE A 39 3.93 5.63 0.79
CA ILE A 39 3.65 4.20 1.00
C ILE A 39 4.29 3.71 2.29
N TYR A 40 5.54 4.10 2.51
CA TYR A 40 6.24 3.72 3.73
C TYR A 40 5.47 4.20 4.97
N GLU A 41 5.03 5.45 4.95
CA GLU A 41 4.31 6.01 6.08
C GLU A 41 2.97 5.32 6.30
N ILE A 42 2.30 4.95 5.21
CA ILE A 42 1.04 4.23 5.34
C ILE A 42 1.27 2.88 6.01
N ILE A 43 2.27 2.16 5.57
CA ILE A 43 2.56 0.84 6.12
C ILE A 43 2.96 0.95 7.58
N GLU A 44 3.85 1.89 7.88
CA GLU A 44 4.34 2.05 9.24
C GLU A 44 3.22 2.46 10.18
N GLY A 45 2.32 3.30 9.71
CA GLY A 45 1.25 3.82 10.54
C GLY A 45 0.04 2.91 10.65
N THR A 46 0.04 1.77 9.98
CA THR A 46 -1.11 0.87 10.00
C THR A 46 -0.87 -0.25 11.00
N ASP A 47 -1.86 -0.48 11.86
CA ASP A 47 -1.80 -1.57 12.83
C ASP A 47 -1.70 -2.90 12.09
N THR A 48 -0.87 -3.81 12.61
CA THR A 48 -0.70 -5.12 11.97
C THR A 48 -1.99 -5.90 11.87
N LYS A 49 -2.96 -5.60 12.70
CA LYS A 49 -4.27 -6.24 12.60
C LYS A 49 -4.97 -5.93 11.29
N LYS A 50 -4.55 -4.87 10.62
CA LYS A 50 -5.14 -4.48 9.34
C LYS A 50 -4.41 -5.05 8.15
N PHE A 51 -3.39 -5.86 8.40
CA PHE A 51 -2.67 -6.56 7.34
C PHE A 51 -3.35 -7.92 7.16
N GLN A 52 -3.83 -8.18 5.96
CA GLN A 52 -4.54 -9.43 5.69
C GLN A 52 -3.93 -10.11 4.48
N LYS A 53 -3.41 -11.32 4.69
CA LYS A 53 -2.84 -12.10 3.61
C LYS A 53 -3.92 -12.99 3.01
N THR A 54 -4.11 -12.89 1.71
CA THR A 54 -5.06 -13.70 0.98
C THR A 54 -4.36 -14.21 -0.27
N GLY A 55 -4.15 -15.53 -0.33
CA GLY A 55 -3.38 -16.11 -1.41
C GLY A 55 -1.98 -15.57 -1.38
N LYS A 56 -1.54 -15.00 -2.49
CA LYS A 56 -0.18 -14.47 -2.59
C LYS A 56 -0.11 -12.97 -2.32
N ASN A 57 -1.23 -12.35 -1.96
CA ASN A 57 -1.27 -10.91 -1.75
C ASN A 57 -1.47 -10.57 -0.28
N ILE A 58 -0.88 -9.46 0.13
CA ILE A 58 -1.13 -8.87 1.43
C ILE A 58 -1.87 -7.56 1.21
N TYR A 59 -3.00 -7.41 1.88
CA TYR A 59 -3.80 -6.19 1.80
C TYR A 59 -3.62 -5.41 3.10
N ILE A 60 -3.26 -4.15 2.96
CA ILE A 60 -3.03 -3.28 4.11
C ILE A 60 -4.06 -2.17 4.05
N THR A 61 -4.99 -2.17 5.00
CA THR A 61 -6.10 -1.22 5.00
C THR A 61 -5.82 -0.14 6.05
N ASN A 62 -5.73 1.11 5.61
CA ASN A 62 -5.53 2.23 6.50
C ASN A 62 -6.73 3.16 6.39
N ASN A 63 -7.63 3.08 7.39
CA ASN A 63 -8.86 3.86 7.38
C ASN A 63 -8.60 5.33 7.60
N TYR A 64 -7.56 5.65 8.35
CA TYR A 64 -7.22 7.04 8.61
C TYR A 64 -6.86 7.77 7.32
N ARG A 65 -6.10 7.12 6.46
CA ARG A 65 -5.72 7.71 5.19
C ARG A 65 -6.66 7.33 4.05
N ASN A 66 -7.63 6.48 4.35
CA ASN A 66 -8.66 6.09 3.38
C ASN A 66 -8.04 5.41 2.17
N VAL A 67 -7.11 4.48 2.42
CA VAL A 67 -6.39 3.82 1.35
C VAL A 67 -6.12 2.37 1.71
N ARG A 68 -6.04 1.53 0.70
CA ARG A 68 -5.66 0.13 0.86
C ARG A 68 -4.53 -0.18 -0.10
N LEU A 69 -3.48 -0.76 0.43
CA LEU A 69 -2.33 -1.19 -0.37
C LEU A 69 -2.43 -2.68 -0.66
N THR A 70 -1.97 -3.07 -1.84
CA THR A 70 -1.87 -4.48 -2.20
C THR A 70 -0.41 -4.78 -2.51
N ILE A 71 0.15 -5.78 -1.82
CA ILE A 71 1.56 -6.12 -1.94
C ILE A 71 1.67 -7.61 -2.19
N ASN A 72 2.52 -8.01 -3.14
CA ASN A 72 2.78 -9.42 -3.40
C ASN A 72 3.66 -9.97 -2.29
N SER A 73 3.17 -11.00 -1.59
CA SER A 73 3.86 -11.52 -0.41
C SER A 73 5.12 -12.29 -0.75
N TYR A 74 5.27 -12.75 -1.98
CA TYR A 74 6.45 -13.51 -2.38
C TYR A 74 7.60 -12.60 -2.79
N THR A 75 7.28 -11.48 -3.42
CA THR A 75 8.29 -10.58 -3.97
C THR A 75 8.41 -9.28 -3.21
N ASN A 76 7.48 -9.00 -2.33
CA ASN A 76 7.37 -7.72 -1.62
C ASN A 76 7.21 -6.54 -2.57
N ARG A 77 6.65 -6.80 -3.73
CA ARG A 77 6.41 -5.77 -4.74
C ARG A 77 5.04 -5.16 -4.51
N ILE A 78 4.99 -3.83 -4.44
CA ILE A 78 3.69 -3.18 -4.34
C ILE A 78 2.97 -3.28 -5.68
N ILE A 79 1.71 -3.66 -5.62
CA ILE A 79 0.91 -3.88 -6.83
C ILE A 79 0.04 -2.68 -7.10
N THR A 80 -0.60 -2.13 -6.07
CA THR A 80 -1.45 -0.97 -6.26
C THR A 80 -1.82 -0.36 -4.91
N ALA A 81 -2.33 0.87 -4.97
CA ALA A 81 -2.91 1.55 -3.82
C ALA A 81 -4.26 2.08 -4.27
N ASP A 82 -5.31 1.74 -3.55
CA ASP A 82 -6.67 2.12 -3.92
C ASP A 82 -7.32 2.93 -2.82
N ARG A 83 -8.19 3.86 -3.21
CA ARG A 83 -9.04 4.54 -2.25
C ARG A 83 -10.07 3.58 -1.70
N LEU A 84 -10.34 3.65 -0.40
CA LEU A 84 -11.28 2.73 0.20
C LEU A 84 -12.70 3.06 -0.17
N ASN A 85 -12.94 4.29 -0.29
CA ASN A 85 -14.32 4.59 -0.43
C ASN A 85 -14.61 5.70 -1.36
N LYS A 86 -15.39 5.59 -1.65
CA LYS A 86 -15.91 6.46 -2.12
C LYS A 86 -17.20 6.93 -1.77
N LYS A 87 -17.54 6.76 -1.53
CA LYS A 87 -18.58 7.07 -1.36
C LYS A 87 -19.22 7.45 -0.55
N THR A 88 -19.11 7.73 -0.52
CA THR A 88 -19.75 8.05 0.18
C THR A 88 -20.22 8.69 0.51
N ARG A 89 -20.48 9.13 0.40
CA ARG A 89 -21.05 9.71 0.63
C ARG A 89 -21.41 10.20 0.55
N LYS A 90 -21.66 10.48 0.47
CA LYS A 90 -22.19 10.90 0.37
C LYS A 90 -22.31 11.23 0.45
#